data_9de758a0e2f11bd77dc7521f96ae4a7e
#
_entry.id   9de758a0e2f11bd77dc7521f96ae4a7e
#
_cell.length_a   1.000
_cell.length_b   1.000
_cell.length_c   1.000
_cell.angle_alpha   90.00
_cell.angle_beta   90.00
_cell.angle_gamma   90.00
#
_symmetry.space_group_name_H-M   'P 1'
#
loop_
_entity.id
_entity.type
_entity.pdbx_description
1 polymer ?
#
loop_
_entity_poly.entity_id
_entity_poly.type
_entity_poly.pdbx_seq_one_letter_code
_entity_poly.pdbx_strand_id
1 'polypeptide(L)'
;MNDSAPLIHPTAVIDPSARLADDVRVGAFSLIGADVEIGAGTVVGPHCSIHGPTRIGRDNRFIGHAAIGGEPQDKKYAGERTELVIGDRNVFREFVTVNRGTGGGGGVTRIGNDNWLLAYNHVAH
;
A
#
# COMPACT_ATOMS: atom_id res chain seq x y z
N MET A 1 21.65 -3.21 12.83
CA MET A 1 21.01 -2.61 11.64
C MET A 1 22.09 -1.98 10.78
N ASN A 2 22.00 -2.12 9.48
CA ASN A 2 22.97 -1.52 8.57
C ASN A 2 22.51 -0.12 8.17
N ASP A 3 23.07 0.90 8.84
CA ASP A 3 22.69 2.29 8.60
C ASP A 3 23.16 2.82 7.24
N SER A 4 24.05 2.10 6.55
CA SER A 4 24.52 2.49 5.23
C SER A 4 23.56 2.09 4.11
N ALA A 5 22.58 1.23 4.39
CA ALA A 5 21.61 0.82 3.38
C ALA A 5 20.66 1.99 3.07
N PRO A 6 20.38 2.27 1.80
CA PRO A 6 19.42 3.31 1.46
C PRO A 6 18.01 2.93 1.94
N LEU A 7 17.25 3.93 2.36
CA LEU A 7 15.85 3.72 2.75
C LEU A 7 15.02 3.25 1.56
N ILE A 8 15.24 3.85 0.41
CA ILE A 8 14.59 3.46 -0.85
C ILE A 8 15.59 2.64 -1.65
N HIS A 9 15.28 1.39 -1.93
CA HIS A 9 16.17 0.55 -2.71
C HIS A 9 16.32 1.11 -4.13
N PRO A 10 17.53 1.08 -4.72
CA PRO A 10 17.74 1.67 -6.05
C PRO A 10 16.87 1.11 -7.16
N THR A 11 16.38 -0.13 -7.03
CA THR A 11 15.50 -0.75 -8.02
C THR A 11 14.03 -0.44 -7.81
N ALA A 12 13.68 0.22 -6.71
CA ALA A 12 12.29 0.61 -6.47
C ALA A 12 11.92 1.79 -7.38
N VAL A 13 10.67 1.79 -7.82
CA VAL A 13 10.15 2.87 -8.67
C VAL A 13 9.14 3.66 -7.85
N ILE A 14 9.43 4.94 -7.61
CA ILE A 14 8.56 5.81 -6.83
C ILE A 14 8.05 6.92 -7.76
N ASP A 15 6.73 7.02 -7.89
CA ASP A 15 6.14 8.11 -8.68
C ASP A 15 6.46 9.45 -8.01
N PRO A 16 6.82 10.49 -8.79
CA PRO A 16 7.16 11.79 -8.22
C PRO A 16 6.05 12.42 -7.37
N SER A 17 4.79 12.05 -7.60
CA SER A 17 3.66 12.57 -6.82
C SER A 17 3.44 11.82 -5.50
N ALA A 18 4.10 10.70 -5.29
CA ALA A 18 3.98 9.96 -4.04
C ALA A 18 4.62 10.75 -2.90
N ARG A 19 3.99 10.69 -1.73
CA ARG A 19 4.46 11.40 -0.53
C ARG A 19 4.78 10.38 0.56
N LEU A 20 6.07 10.18 0.77
CA LEU A 20 6.58 9.25 1.76
C LEU A 20 7.23 10.04 2.89
N ALA A 21 6.95 9.67 4.14
CA ALA A 21 7.68 10.23 5.27
C ALA A 21 9.17 9.86 5.17
N ASP A 22 10.02 10.64 5.83
CA ASP A 22 11.48 10.56 5.63
C ASP A 22 12.08 9.21 6.01
N ASP A 23 11.46 8.48 6.91
CA ASP A 23 11.98 7.20 7.40
C ASP A 23 11.28 5.98 6.79
N VAL A 24 10.44 6.17 5.77
CA VAL A 24 9.80 5.06 5.06
C VAL A 24 10.85 4.25 4.31
N ARG A 25 10.80 2.93 4.45
CA ARG A 25 11.68 2.02 3.71
C ARG A 25 10.92 1.36 2.59
N VAL A 26 11.53 1.30 1.42
CA VAL A 26 10.95 0.62 0.25
C VAL A 26 11.97 -0.37 -0.30
N GLY A 27 11.58 -1.64 -0.35
CA GLY A 27 12.46 -2.73 -0.77
C GLY A 27 12.62 -2.85 -2.28
N ALA A 28 13.45 -3.81 -2.67
CA ALA A 28 13.80 -4.04 -4.07
C ALA A 28 12.59 -4.34 -4.94
N PHE A 29 12.59 -3.80 -6.15
CA PHE A 29 11.60 -4.08 -7.20
C PHE A 29 10.17 -3.73 -6.80
N SER A 30 9.98 -2.85 -5.82
CA SER A 30 8.67 -2.36 -5.44
C SER A 30 8.30 -1.13 -6.25
N LEU A 31 7.00 -0.95 -6.46
CA LEU A 31 6.44 0.19 -7.17
C LEU A 31 5.51 0.97 -6.25
N ILE A 32 5.77 2.24 -6.08
CA ILE A 32 4.86 3.17 -5.41
C ILE A 32 4.33 4.12 -6.47
N GLY A 33 3.03 4.00 -6.75
CA GLY A 33 2.40 4.75 -7.82
C GLY A 33 2.01 6.17 -7.44
N ALA A 34 1.32 6.82 -8.36
CA ALA A 34 0.83 8.18 -8.16
C ALA A 34 -0.23 8.23 -7.05
N ASP A 35 -0.31 9.37 -6.38
CA ASP A 35 -1.32 9.66 -5.35
C ASP A 35 -1.32 8.62 -4.21
N VAL A 36 -0.13 8.24 -3.78
CA VAL A 36 0.10 7.38 -2.62
C VAL A 36 0.78 8.19 -1.53
N GLU A 37 0.27 8.08 -0.31
CA GLU A 37 0.85 8.72 0.86
C GLU A 37 1.15 7.67 1.91
N ILE A 38 2.39 7.66 2.42
CA ILE A 38 2.86 6.64 3.37
C ILE A 38 3.42 7.33 4.60
N GLY A 39 2.88 7.00 5.77
CA GLY A 39 3.26 7.60 7.04
C GLY A 39 4.55 7.03 7.62
N ALA A 40 5.04 7.72 8.66
CA ALA A 40 6.33 7.44 9.29
C ALA A 40 6.43 6.00 9.80
N GLY A 41 7.63 5.43 9.72
CA GLY A 41 7.93 4.11 10.27
C GLY A 41 7.44 2.94 9.43
N THR A 42 6.74 3.19 8.33
CA THR A 42 6.22 2.12 7.47
C THR A 42 7.36 1.51 6.64
N VAL A 43 7.32 0.19 6.53
CA VAL A 43 8.27 -0.59 5.74
C VAL A 43 7.53 -1.31 4.63
N VAL A 44 7.90 -1.02 3.40
CA VAL A 44 7.40 -1.72 2.22
C VAL A 44 8.48 -2.70 1.79
N GLY A 45 8.21 -4.00 1.91
CA GLY A 45 9.14 -5.06 1.53
C GLY A 45 9.32 -5.16 0.01
N PRO A 46 10.07 -6.16 -0.46
CA PRO A 46 10.35 -6.28 -1.89
C PRO A 46 9.12 -6.73 -2.68
N HIS A 47 9.12 -6.42 -3.97
CA HIS A 47 8.11 -6.87 -4.92
C HIS A 47 6.68 -6.50 -4.52
N CYS A 48 6.49 -5.34 -3.91
CA CYS A 48 5.16 -4.80 -3.62
C CYS A 48 4.77 -3.79 -4.69
N SER A 49 3.49 -3.76 -5.02
CA SER A 49 2.94 -2.67 -5.82
C SER A 49 1.87 -1.95 -5.01
N ILE A 50 2.02 -0.65 -4.88
CA ILE A 50 1.05 0.20 -4.16
C ILE A 50 0.57 1.26 -5.13
N HIS A 51 -0.72 1.24 -5.42
CA HIS A 51 -1.36 2.17 -6.34
C HIS A 51 -2.28 3.13 -5.58
N GLY A 52 -2.40 4.33 -6.10
CA GLY A 52 -3.28 5.35 -5.53
C GLY A 52 -4.62 5.46 -6.24
N PRO A 53 -5.55 6.23 -5.68
CA PRO A 53 -5.39 7.00 -4.43
C PRO A 53 -5.39 6.13 -3.17
N THR A 54 -4.30 6.19 -2.43
CA THR A 54 -4.12 5.36 -1.22
C THR A 54 -3.43 6.17 -0.14
N ARG A 55 -3.94 6.09 1.09
CA ARG A 55 -3.36 6.71 2.27
C ARG A 55 -3.00 5.61 3.25
N ILE A 56 -1.73 5.54 3.62
CA ILE A 56 -1.20 4.53 4.54
C ILE A 56 -0.65 5.28 5.75
N GLY A 57 -1.09 4.88 6.94
CA GLY A 57 -0.66 5.48 8.18
C GLY A 57 0.75 5.08 8.60
N ARG A 58 0.98 5.03 9.91
CA ARG A 58 2.31 4.85 10.49
C ARG A 58 2.58 3.39 10.83
N ASP A 59 3.86 3.03 10.81
CA ASP A 59 4.36 1.76 11.37
C ASP A 59 3.70 0.51 10.77
N ASN A 60 3.27 0.59 9.52
CA ASN A 60 2.78 -0.57 8.80
C ASN A 60 3.94 -1.36 8.19
N ARG A 61 3.74 -2.66 8.00
CA ARG A 61 4.73 -3.52 7.35
C ARG A 61 4.07 -4.33 6.25
N PHE A 62 4.61 -4.19 5.06
CA PHE A 62 4.26 -5.04 3.91
C PHE A 62 5.46 -5.97 3.71
N ILE A 63 5.29 -7.26 4.01
CA ILE A 63 6.42 -8.20 4.06
C ILE A 63 7.01 -8.43 2.67
N GLY A 64 6.17 -8.48 1.64
CA GLY A 64 6.63 -8.62 0.27
C GLY A 64 5.56 -9.21 -0.62
N HIS A 65 5.73 -9.08 -1.94
CA HIS A 65 4.82 -9.65 -2.93
C HIS A 65 3.34 -9.30 -2.68
N ALA A 66 3.06 -8.07 -2.26
CA ALA A 66 1.69 -7.64 -2.00
C ALA A 66 1.24 -6.66 -3.10
N ALA A 67 -0.05 -6.69 -3.42
CA ALA A 67 -0.66 -5.77 -4.38
C ALA A 67 -1.71 -4.94 -3.65
N ILE A 68 -1.41 -3.66 -3.47
CA ILE A 68 -2.17 -2.76 -2.60
C ILE A 68 -2.73 -1.61 -3.44
N GLY A 69 -4.01 -1.31 -3.24
CA GLY A 69 -4.64 -0.16 -3.90
C GLY A 69 -5.03 -0.39 -5.34
N GLY A 70 -5.13 -1.64 -5.77
CA GLY A 70 -5.61 -1.95 -7.11
C GLY A 70 -7.06 -1.56 -7.33
N GLU A 71 -7.47 -1.53 -8.59
CA GLU A 71 -8.87 -1.25 -8.94
C GLU A 71 -9.81 -2.28 -8.30
N PRO A 72 -11.00 -1.86 -7.87
CA PRO A 72 -11.96 -2.81 -7.31
C PRO A 72 -12.37 -3.85 -8.37
N GLN A 73 -12.50 -5.09 -7.93
CA GLN A 73 -12.93 -6.20 -8.77
C GLN A 73 -14.45 -6.24 -8.83
N ASP A 74 -15.03 -5.23 -9.45
CA ASP A 74 -16.47 -5.08 -9.56
C ASP A 74 -16.81 -4.66 -10.99
N LYS A 75 -17.70 -5.41 -11.64
CA LYS A 75 -18.10 -5.12 -13.02
C LYS A 75 -18.74 -3.76 -13.18
N LYS A 76 -19.27 -3.19 -12.11
CA LYS A 76 -19.89 -1.86 -12.12
C LYS A 76 -18.88 -0.72 -12.04
N TYR A 77 -17.61 -1.03 -11.73
CA TYR A 77 -16.59 -0.01 -11.64
C TYR A 77 -16.30 0.57 -13.03
N ALA A 78 -16.43 1.87 -13.16
CA ALA A 78 -16.31 2.58 -14.43
C ALA A 78 -15.13 3.57 -14.45
N GLY A 79 -14.12 3.36 -13.60
CA GLY A 79 -12.94 4.24 -13.54
C GLY A 79 -13.11 5.46 -12.68
N GLU A 80 -14.21 5.58 -11.92
CA GLU A 80 -14.40 6.69 -11.01
C GLU A 80 -13.33 6.73 -9.92
N ARG A 81 -13.08 7.93 -9.37
CA ARG A 81 -12.07 8.08 -8.32
C ARG A 81 -12.54 7.42 -7.03
N THR A 82 -11.85 6.41 -6.59
CA THR A 82 -12.07 5.74 -5.32
C THR A 82 -10.76 5.64 -4.55
N GLU A 83 -10.84 5.36 -3.25
CA GLU A 83 -9.69 5.43 -2.37
C GLU A 83 -9.53 4.17 -1.52
N LEU A 84 -8.30 3.98 -1.05
CA LEU A 84 -7.96 3.03 0.01
C LEU A 84 -7.33 3.82 1.15
N VAL A 85 -7.82 3.57 2.38
CA VAL A 85 -7.26 4.18 3.59
C VAL A 85 -6.85 3.08 4.55
N ILE A 86 -5.57 3.05 4.89
CA ILE A 86 -4.99 2.08 5.82
C ILE A 86 -4.51 2.86 7.04
N GLY A 87 -4.91 2.41 8.22
CA GLY A 87 -4.48 3.01 9.49
C GLY A 87 -3.05 2.64 9.87
N ASP A 88 -2.83 2.40 11.17
CA ASP A 88 -1.49 2.25 11.71
C ASP A 88 -1.22 0.83 12.19
N ARG A 89 0.06 0.43 12.19
CA ARG A 89 0.56 -0.79 12.83
C ARG A 89 -0.10 -2.07 12.29
N ASN A 90 -0.35 -2.12 10.99
CA ASN A 90 -0.82 -3.34 10.33
C ASN A 90 0.35 -4.11 9.74
N VAL A 91 0.22 -5.42 9.69
CA VAL A 91 1.16 -6.30 9.01
C VAL A 91 0.44 -7.00 7.87
N PHE A 92 1.01 -6.87 6.67
CA PHE A 92 0.49 -7.50 5.46
C PHE A 92 1.49 -8.56 5.02
N ARG A 93 1.09 -9.82 5.09
CA ARG A 93 1.96 -10.93 4.69
C ARG A 93 1.98 -11.07 3.16
N GLU A 94 2.73 -12.03 2.70
CA GLU A 94 2.98 -12.26 1.28
C GLU A 94 1.69 -12.57 0.51
N PHE A 95 1.59 -12.05 -0.70
CA PHE A 95 0.48 -12.28 -1.62
C PHE A 95 -0.88 -11.78 -1.11
N VAL A 96 -0.86 -10.83 -0.20
CA VAL A 96 -2.07 -10.11 0.19
C VAL A 96 -2.44 -9.12 -0.93
N THR A 97 -3.73 -9.05 -1.23
CA THR A 97 -4.26 -8.04 -2.15
C THR A 97 -5.30 -7.20 -1.44
N VAL A 98 -5.23 -5.89 -1.66
CA VAL A 98 -6.19 -4.94 -1.08
C VAL A 98 -6.61 -3.97 -2.18
N ASN A 99 -7.90 -3.93 -2.48
CA ASN A 99 -8.42 -3.07 -3.54
C ASN A 99 -9.03 -1.79 -2.99
N ARG A 100 -9.06 -0.74 -3.84
CA ARG A 100 -9.76 0.50 -3.54
C ARG A 100 -11.26 0.26 -3.50
N GLY A 101 -12.00 1.21 -2.95
CA GLY A 101 -13.45 1.16 -2.90
C GLY A 101 -14.12 1.28 -4.26
N THR A 102 -15.42 1.08 -4.28
CA THR A 102 -16.26 1.32 -5.47
C THR A 102 -17.12 2.55 -5.23
N GLY A 103 -17.55 3.21 -6.30
CA GLY A 103 -18.46 4.35 -6.20
C GLY A 103 -19.75 3.97 -5.51
N GLY A 104 -20.32 2.80 -5.85
CA GLY A 104 -21.55 2.29 -5.23
C GLY A 104 -21.36 1.83 -3.78
N GLY A 105 -20.16 1.52 -3.38
CA GLY A 105 -19.81 1.08 -2.02
C GLY A 105 -19.30 2.20 -1.12
N GLY A 106 -19.50 3.45 -1.48
CA GLY A 106 -19.05 4.59 -0.68
C GLY A 106 -17.71 5.17 -1.09
N GLY A 107 -17.04 4.59 -2.05
CA GLY A 107 -15.82 5.13 -2.66
C GLY A 107 -14.54 4.89 -1.86
N VAL A 108 -14.60 4.27 -0.69
CA VAL A 108 -13.41 4.06 0.17
C VAL A 108 -13.40 2.67 0.74
N THR A 109 -12.27 1.98 0.60
CA THR A 109 -11.95 0.80 1.39
C THR A 109 -11.12 1.24 2.59
N ARG A 110 -11.50 0.81 3.79
CA ARG A 110 -10.80 1.18 5.03
C ARG A 110 -10.27 -0.03 5.75
N ILE A 111 -9.01 0.02 6.15
CA ILE A 111 -8.39 -0.92 7.08
C ILE A 111 -7.97 -0.12 8.31
N GLY A 112 -8.39 -0.58 9.49
CA GLY A 112 -8.07 0.11 10.73
C GLY A 112 -6.64 -0.09 11.18
N ASN A 113 -6.45 -0.30 12.49
CA ASN A 113 -5.13 -0.40 13.08
C ASN A 113 -4.89 -1.80 13.65
N ASP A 114 -3.61 -2.15 13.81
CA ASP A 114 -3.20 -3.35 14.55
C ASP A 114 -3.73 -4.66 13.95
N ASN A 115 -3.90 -4.73 12.63
CA ASN A 115 -4.34 -5.93 11.95
C ASN A 115 -3.17 -6.74 11.42
N TRP A 116 -3.34 -8.05 11.40
CA TRP A 116 -2.45 -8.97 10.70
C TRP A 116 -3.22 -9.60 9.55
N LEU A 117 -2.84 -9.27 8.32
CA LEU A 117 -3.42 -9.87 7.13
C LEU A 117 -2.50 -11.00 6.69
N LEU A 118 -2.95 -12.22 6.88
CA LEU A 118 -2.16 -13.41 6.59
C LEU A 118 -2.01 -13.61 5.08
N ALA A 119 -1.07 -14.46 4.69
CA ALA A 119 -0.77 -14.70 3.29
C ALA A 119 -2.02 -15.07 2.50
N TYR A 120 -2.09 -14.58 1.25
CA TYR A 120 -3.20 -14.79 0.32
C TYR A 120 -4.54 -14.18 0.72
N ASN A 121 -4.60 -13.39 1.80
CA ASN A 121 -5.82 -12.67 2.14
C ASN A 121 -6.15 -11.63 1.07
N HIS A 122 -7.44 -11.44 0.85
CA HIS A 122 -7.94 -10.43 -0.07
C HIS A 122 -8.94 -9.52 0.65
N VAL A 123 -8.70 -8.22 0.57
CA VAL A 123 -9.63 -7.21 1.06
C VAL A 123 -10.28 -6.56 -0.16
N ALA A 124 -11.56 -6.84 -0.32
CA ALA A 124 -12.37 -6.25 -1.38
C ALA A 124 -12.83 -4.84 -0.96
N HIS A 125 -13.46 -4.20 -1.91
CA HIS A 125 -14.07 -2.88 -1.70
C HIS A 125 -15.17 -2.88 -0.64
#